data_c848497b39017ab9f0e12bdbfece5770
#
_entry.id   c848497b39017ab9f0e12bdbfece5770
#
_cell.length_a   1.000
_cell.length_b   1.000
_cell.length_c   1.000
_cell.angle_alpha   90.00
_cell.angle_beta   90.00
_cell.angle_gamma   90.00
#
_symmetry.space_group_name_H-M   'P 1'
#
loop_
_entity.id
_entity.type
_entity.pdbx_description
1 polymer ?
#
loop_
_entity_poly.entity_id
_entity_poly.type
_entity_poly.pdbx_seq_one_letter_code
_entity_poly.pdbx_strand_id
1 'polypeptide(L)'
;MIRVKLPTHLRNLARVSGEVQLEVNGPVTQRTVLDALEAQYPMLRGTIREHGTLKRRSLVRFFACEQDLSHESPDAPLPAAVAEGREPYLIVGAMAGG
;
A
#
# COMPACT_ATOMS: atom_id res chain seq x y z
N MET A 1 -3.60 6.40 12.83
CA MET A 1 -3.02 5.13 12.37
C MET A 1 -3.59 4.75 11.02
N ILE A 2 -2.74 4.41 10.09
CA ILE A 2 -3.15 4.07 8.72
C ILE A 2 -3.40 2.56 8.64
N ARG A 3 -4.54 2.18 8.08
CA ARG A 3 -4.89 0.77 7.88
C ARG A 3 -4.58 0.39 6.44
N VAL A 4 -3.85 -0.71 6.23
CA VAL A 4 -3.50 -1.20 4.90
C VAL A 4 -3.94 -2.66 4.77
N LYS A 5 -4.66 -2.96 3.70
CA LYS A 5 -5.03 -4.34 3.37
C LYS A 5 -4.14 -4.83 2.24
N LEU A 6 -3.49 -5.97 2.47
CA LEU A 6 -2.61 -6.59 1.50
C LEU A 6 -3.32 -7.73 0.79
N PRO A 7 -2.97 -8.03 -0.46
CA PRO A 7 -3.46 -9.24 -1.11
C PRO A 7 -2.89 -10.47 -0.42
N THR A 8 -3.55 -11.62 -0.60
CA THR A 8 -3.24 -12.85 0.13
C THR A 8 -1.77 -13.24 0.02
N HIS A 9 -1.18 -13.21 -1.17
CA HIS A 9 0.20 -13.64 -1.34
C HIS A 9 1.18 -12.72 -0.59
N LEU A 10 0.87 -11.43 -0.47
CA LEU A 10 1.71 -10.51 0.29
C LEU A 10 1.49 -10.66 1.80
N ARG A 11 0.26 -10.97 2.22
CA ARG A 11 0.02 -11.29 3.62
C ARG A 11 0.84 -12.51 4.05
N ASN A 12 0.87 -13.52 3.19
CA ASN A 12 1.65 -14.72 3.47
C ASN A 12 3.14 -14.40 3.56
N LEU A 13 3.64 -13.58 2.64
CA LEU A 13 5.05 -13.19 2.62
C LEU A 13 5.42 -12.40 3.87
N ALA A 14 4.57 -11.47 4.28
CA ALA A 14 4.79 -10.63 5.46
C ALA A 14 4.42 -11.35 6.78
N ARG A 15 3.79 -12.52 6.68
CA ARG A 15 3.34 -13.31 7.83
C ARG A 15 2.34 -12.56 8.71
N VAL A 16 1.39 -11.88 8.07
CA VAL A 16 0.31 -11.20 8.76
C VAL A 16 -1.02 -11.84 8.36
N SER A 17 -1.98 -11.83 9.28
CA SER A 17 -3.26 -12.49 9.07
C SER A 17 -4.40 -11.53 8.74
N GLY A 18 -4.19 -10.25 8.88
CA GLY A 18 -5.23 -9.26 8.65
C GLY A 18 -4.66 -7.95 8.15
N GLU A 19 -5.35 -6.86 8.46
CA GLU A 19 -4.86 -5.54 8.10
C GLU A 19 -3.57 -5.21 8.83
N VAL A 20 -2.71 -4.48 8.14
CA VAL A 20 -1.51 -3.92 8.74
C VAL A 20 -1.83 -2.51 9.21
N GLN A 21 -1.31 -2.12 10.36
CA GLN A 21 -1.47 -0.78 10.89
C GLN A 21 -0.13 -0.08 10.89
N LEU A 22 -0.11 1.13 10.32
CA LEU A 22 1.13 1.89 10.14
C LEU A 22 1.00 3.27 10.75
N GLU A 23 2.11 3.77 11.27
CA GLU A 23 2.25 5.17 11.68
C GLU A 23 2.97 5.92 10.58
N VAL A 24 2.40 7.04 10.17
CA VAL A 24 3.02 7.94 9.19
C VAL A 24 3.13 9.31 9.83
N ASN A 25 4.35 9.81 9.93
CA ASN A 25 4.60 11.16 10.43
C ASN A 25 4.58 12.12 9.25
N GLY A 26 3.80 13.20 9.37
CA GLY A 26 3.68 14.18 8.29
C GLY A 26 2.59 13.81 7.28
N PRO A 27 2.71 14.28 6.04
CA PRO A 27 1.66 14.08 5.05
C PRO A 27 1.40 12.61 4.76
N VAL A 28 0.12 12.24 4.62
CA VAL A 28 -0.29 10.88 4.29
C VAL A 28 -0.50 10.81 2.79
N THR A 29 0.44 10.20 2.10
CA THR A 29 0.43 10.02 0.64
C THR A 29 0.70 8.55 0.34
N GLN A 30 0.51 8.15 -0.91
CA GLN A 30 0.87 6.78 -1.27
C GLN A 30 2.35 6.52 -1.00
N ARG A 31 3.21 7.49 -1.31
CA ARG A 31 4.66 7.34 -1.07
C ARG A 31 4.95 7.11 0.41
N THR A 32 4.40 7.96 1.29
CA THR A 32 4.72 7.85 2.72
C THR A 32 4.13 6.58 3.34
N VAL A 33 2.95 6.18 2.89
CA VAL A 33 2.33 4.93 3.37
C VAL A 33 3.15 3.72 2.93
N LEU A 34 3.54 3.67 1.66
CA LEU A 34 4.31 2.54 1.15
C LEU A 34 5.73 2.52 1.71
N ASP A 35 6.33 3.68 1.94
CA ASP A 35 7.63 3.76 2.63
C ASP A 35 7.53 3.16 4.03
N ALA A 36 6.50 3.52 4.78
CA ALA A 36 6.29 3.00 6.13
C ALA A 36 6.03 1.49 6.10
N LEU A 37 5.25 1.03 5.14
CA LEU A 37 4.96 -0.40 4.99
C LEU A 37 6.24 -1.20 4.74
N GLU A 38 7.08 -0.72 3.83
CA GLU A 38 8.32 -1.42 3.47
C GLU A 38 9.37 -1.31 4.57
N ALA A 39 9.32 -0.26 5.38
CA ALA A 39 10.20 -0.15 6.54
C ALA A 39 9.83 -1.17 7.61
N GLN A 40 8.53 -1.38 7.84
CA GLN A 40 8.05 -2.34 8.83
C GLN A 40 8.14 -3.78 8.32
N TYR A 41 7.97 -3.99 7.01
CA TYR A 41 8.01 -5.30 6.37
C TYR A 41 8.99 -5.28 5.19
N PRO A 42 10.30 -5.32 5.48
CA PRO A 42 11.32 -5.20 4.40
C PRO A 42 11.21 -6.26 3.32
N MET A 43 10.62 -7.42 3.62
CA MET A 43 10.43 -8.48 2.63
C MET A 43 9.44 -8.07 1.52
N LEU A 44 8.69 -6.99 1.72
CA LEU A 44 7.76 -6.50 0.69
C LEU A 44 8.43 -5.57 -0.33
N ARG A 45 9.68 -5.19 -0.11
CA ARG A 45 10.41 -4.36 -1.08
C ARG A 45 10.49 -5.08 -2.42
N GLY A 46 10.16 -4.37 -3.49
CA GLY A 46 10.21 -4.91 -4.84
C GLY A 46 8.98 -5.71 -5.23
N THR A 47 8.04 -5.96 -4.31
CA THR A 47 6.82 -6.72 -4.60
C THR A 47 5.66 -5.81 -5.01
N ILE A 48 5.63 -4.60 -4.48
CA ILE A 48 4.57 -3.61 -4.72
C ILE A 48 5.09 -2.52 -5.65
N ARG A 49 6.27 -2.02 -5.36
CA ARG A 49 6.97 -1.02 -6.16
C ARG A 49 8.29 -1.61 -6.64
N GLU A 50 8.73 -1.17 -7.81
CA GLU A 50 10.01 -1.62 -8.34
C GLU A 50 11.17 -1.14 -7.47
N HIS A 51 12.21 -1.94 -7.35
CA HIS A 51 13.43 -1.52 -6.68
C HIS A 51 14.03 -0.32 -7.41
N GLY A 52 14.59 0.60 -6.67
CA GLY A 52 15.27 1.77 -7.23
C GLY A 52 14.32 2.86 -7.67
N THR A 53 13.51 2.62 -8.68
CA THR A 53 12.60 3.64 -9.22
C THR A 53 11.41 3.90 -8.31
N LEU A 54 11.02 2.91 -7.51
CA LEU A 54 9.85 2.95 -6.65
C LEU A 54 8.55 3.17 -7.41
N LYS A 55 8.52 2.83 -8.69
CA LYS A 55 7.30 2.87 -9.49
C LYS A 55 6.42 1.67 -9.16
N ARG A 56 5.10 1.89 -9.20
CA ARG A 56 4.15 0.81 -8.99
C ARG A 56 4.38 -0.30 -10.03
N ARG A 57 4.39 -1.54 -9.56
CA ARG A 57 4.50 -2.67 -10.48
C ARG A 57 3.22 -2.80 -11.29
N SER A 58 3.34 -3.23 -12.54
CA SER A 58 2.23 -3.18 -13.50
C SER A 58 1.01 -4.01 -13.10
N LEU A 59 1.21 -5.07 -12.32
CA LEU A 59 0.11 -5.94 -11.89
C LEU A 59 -0.45 -5.57 -10.52
N VAL A 60 0.03 -4.48 -9.93
CA VAL A 60 -0.40 -4.01 -8.63
C VAL A 60 -1.29 -2.79 -8.80
N ARG A 61 -2.39 -2.75 -8.08
CA ARG A 61 -3.32 -1.62 -8.08
C ARG A 61 -3.57 -1.13 -6.67
N PHE A 62 -3.86 0.16 -6.57
CA PHE A 62 -4.12 0.82 -5.29
C PHE A 62 -5.54 1.36 -5.29
N PHE A 63 -6.27 1.11 -4.21
CA PHE A 63 -7.64 1.58 -4.05
C PHE A 63 -7.84 2.18 -2.66
N ALA A 64 -8.72 3.15 -2.58
CA ALA A 64 -9.24 3.66 -1.31
C ALA A 64 -10.57 4.35 -1.58
N CYS A 65 -11.50 4.26 -0.64
CA CYS A 65 -12.80 4.93 -0.74
C CYS A 65 -13.49 4.64 -2.09
N GLU A 66 -13.38 3.39 -2.55
CA GLU A 66 -14.00 2.91 -3.79
C GLU A 66 -13.43 3.57 -5.06
N GLN A 67 -12.23 4.14 -4.98
CA GLN A 67 -11.55 4.75 -6.11
C GLN A 67 -10.24 4.05 -6.41
N ASP A 68 -9.93 3.90 -7.69
CA ASP A 68 -8.64 3.38 -8.14
C ASP A 68 -7.63 4.54 -8.11
N LEU A 69 -6.64 4.43 -7.25
CA LEU A 69 -5.62 5.46 -7.07
C LEU A 69 -4.30 5.09 -7.75
N SER A 70 -4.30 4.03 -8.57
CA SER A 70 -3.07 3.50 -9.16
C SER A 70 -2.33 4.49 -10.04
N HIS A 71 -3.06 5.42 -10.67
CA HIS A 71 -2.48 6.40 -11.59
C HIS A 71 -2.34 7.79 -10.98
N GLU A 72 -2.65 7.93 -9.69
CA GLU A 72 -2.46 9.19 -8.99
C GLU A 72 -0.98 9.40 -8.67
N SER A 73 -0.59 10.67 -8.56
CA SER A 73 0.77 10.99 -8.13
C SER A 73 1.02 10.35 -6.76
N PRO A 74 2.18 9.69 -6.57
CA PRO A 74 2.50 9.13 -5.27
C PRO A 74 2.62 10.18 -4.16
N ASP A 75 2.77 11.43 -4.52
CA ASP A 75 2.91 12.53 -3.56
C ASP A 75 1.60 13.28 -3.32
N ALA A 76 0.53 12.91 -4.02
CA ALA A 76 -0.77 13.52 -3.79
C ALA A 76 -1.34 13.05 -2.44
N PRO A 77 -2.04 13.93 -1.70
CA PRO A 77 -2.65 13.52 -0.43
C PRO A 77 -3.66 12.42 -0.66
N LEU A 78 -3.64 11.42 0.23
CA LEU A 78 -4.68 10.40 0.23
C LEU A 78 -5.98 10.96 0.81
N PRO A 79 -7.13 10.32 0.54
CA PRO A 79 -8.39 10.77 1.13
C PRO A 79 -8.30 10.87 2.65
N ALA A 80 -8.99 11.86 3.21
CA ALA A 80 -8.98 12.09 4.66
C ALA A 80 -9.40 10.84 5.43
N ALA A 81 -10.36 10.08 4.90
CA ALA A 81 -10.81 8.85 5.56
C ALA A 81 -9.68 7.85 5.74
N VAL A 82 -8.75 7.77 4.79
CA VAL A 82 -7.58 6.89 4.91
C VAL A 82 -6.61 7.45 5.95
N ALA A 83 -6.34 8.76 5.87
CA ALA A 83 -5.41 9.40 6.81
C ALA A 83 -5.88 9.29 8.25
N GLU A 84 -7.19 9.29 8.46
CA GLU A 84 -7.81 9.20 9.80
C GLU A 84 -8.04 7.76 10.26
N GLY A 85 -7.74 6.78 9.41
CA GLY A 85 -7.92 5.37 9.77
C GLY A 85 -9.35 4.87 9.67
N ARG A 86 -10.26 5.64 9.08
CA ARG A 86 -11.66 5.22 8.92
C ARG A 86 -11.85 4.26 7.75
N GLU A 87 -11.04 4.43 6.70
CA GLU A 87 -11.08 3.56 5.53
C GLU A 87 -9.69 3.01 5.28
N PRO A 88 -9.58 1.73 4.86
CA PRO A 88 -8.27 1.17 4.58
C PRO A 88 -7.72 1.61 3.23
N TYR A 89 -6.40 1.63 3.13
CA TYR A 89 -5.71 1.72 1.86
C TYR A 89 -5.53 0.29 1.35
N LEU A 90 -6.03 0.01 0.16
CA LEU A 90 -6.07 -1.34 -0.39
C LEU A 90 -4.97 -1.53 -1.43
N ILE A 91 -4.17 -2.57 -1.25
CA ILE A 91 -3.21 -3.00 -2.26
C ILE A 91 -3.76 -4.28 -2.86
N VAL A 92 -4.00 -4.25 -4.17
CA VAL A 92 -4.58 -5.38 -4.90
C VAL A 92 -3.54 -5.87 -5.89
N GLY A 93 -3.24 -7.15 -5.86
CA GLY A 93 -2.29 -7.74 -6.78
C GLY A 93 -2.98 -8.72 -7.69
N ALA A 94 -2.79 -8.55 -9.01
CA ALA A 94 -3.18 -9.57 -9.96
C ALA A 94 -2.02 -10.54 -10.05
N MET A 95 -2.23 -11.78 -9.61
CA MET A 95 -1.20 -12.80 -9.72
C MET A 95 -1.24 -13.40 -11.10
N ALA A 96 -0.12 -13.36 -11.80
CA ALA A 96 0.00 -14.04 -13.08
C ALA A 96 -0.21 -15.54 -12.82
N GLY A 97 -1.16 -16.12 -13.53
CA GLY A 97 -1.43 -17.55 -13.41
C GLY A 97 -2.32 -17.91 -12.23
N GLY A 98 -2.88 -16.93 -11.55
CA GLY A 98 -3.78 -17.29 -10.46
C GLY A 98 -4.39 -16.13 -9.78
#